data_5d42493bca7f34c071d091c757d46d32
#
_entry.id   5d42493bca7f34c071d091c757d46d32
#
_cell.length_a   1.000
_cell.length_b   1.000
_cell.length_c   1.000
_cell.angle_alpha   90.00
_cell.angle_beta   90.00
_cell.angle_gamma   90.00
#
_symmetry.space_group_name_H-M   'P 1'
#
loop_
_entity.id
_entity.type
_entity.pdbx_description
1 polymer ?
#
loop_
_entity_poly.entity_id
_entity_poly.type
_entity_poly.pdbx_seq_one_letter_code
_entity_poly.pdbx_strand_id
1 'polypeptide(L)'
;MILAGAILIGTGCQQPPAVCTTDCDDNEVEPNNTFAVATNAHVDNTTRRLIGSINQRGDIDVYDLGPMNVGDTVSVRIGGLSGTLQPAFALYNGTNELINEDTLTSLTSRTASPQIDHIVRADSDPFYLAMSHNVAGFTSGQYELDITVERGAANPEPAQQVIYLNFSGGEINDPVFGRFEVGPFDAGDIDPIYEGQTEFMIQAIRETVEQNYARFDAVILDSINDGPLPSGNASEILFGGFNDLAFGAAQDVDLYNENPTDKAIIFVESFETFLFNQPPSPAGMSVAIGNVAAHEAGHLLGLHHVRDADAIMDEASPTFTLLADQEFITAPLSTSIFPLGNQDSAALLEVIIGLNPNPVAKQLSFTVEAPTLGPAATRAKCLNCVQREALVNSFDKRGDGQ
;
A
#
# COMPACT_ATOMS: atom_id res chain seq x y z
N MET A 1 15.69 30.36 -62.94
CA MET A 1 14.30 30.53 -62.39
C MET A 1 14.02 29.35 -61.49
N ILE A 2 14.31 29.48 -60.19
CA ILE A 2 14.20 28.45 -59.19
C ILE A 2 12.99 28.83 -58.31
N LEU A 3 11.93 28.03 -58.39
CA LEU A 3 10.78 28.19 -57.49
C LEU A 3 11.12 27.55 -56.13
N ALA A 4 11.16 28.35 -55.07
CA ALA A 4 11.20 27.91 -53.70
C ALA A 4 9.78 27.64 -53.24
N GLY A 5 9.46 26.35 -52.97
CA GLY A 5 8.20 25.98 -52.31
C GLY A 5 8.31 26.20 -50.79
N ALA A 6 7.48 27.07 -50.25
CA ALA A 6 7.32 27.26 -48.82
C ALA A 6 6.44 26.13 -48.27
N ILE A 7 7.00 25.32 -47.37
CA ILE A 7 6.24 24.35 -46.55
C ILE A 7 5.63 25.16 -45.38
N LEU A 8 4.33 25.35 -45.40
CA LEU A 8 3.56 25.80 -44.24
C LEU A 8 3.45 24.68 -43.24
N ILE A 9 4.26 24.76 -42.17
CA ILE A 9 4.04 23.93 -40.96
C ILE A 9 2.87 24.57 -40.20
N GLY A 10 1.70 24.00 -40.37
CA GLY A 10 0.53 24.37 -39.57
C GLY A 10 0.76 23.92 -38.14
N THR A 11 1.09 24.83 -37.23
CA THR A 11 0.95 24.65 -35.81
C THR A 11 -0.55 24.65 -35.51
N GLY A 12 -1.16 23.47 -35.52
CA GLY A 12 -2.51 23.30 -34.99
C GLY A 12 -2.43 23.58 -33.49
N CYS A 13 -2.96 24.73 -33.06
CA CYS A 13 -3.37 24.91 -31.69
C CYS A 13 -4.43 23.84 -31.42
N GLN A 14 -4.08 22.77 -30.70
CA GLN A 14 -5.12 21.93 -30.12
C GLN A 14 -5.94 22.80 -29.19
N GLN A 15 -7.21 22.91 -29.49
CA GLN A 15 -8.17 23.57 -28.62
C GLN A 15 -8.18 22.76 -27.32
N PRO A 16 -8.12 23.39 -26.14
CA PRO A 16 -8.25 22.64 -24.90
C PRO A 16 -9.56 21.84 -24.96
N PRO A 17 -9.57 20.58 -24.53
CA PRO A 17 -10.76 19.75 -24.58
C PRO A 17 -11.90 20.45 -23.85
N ALA A 18 -13.09 20.35 -24.41
CA ALA A 18 -14.30 20.93 -23.81
C ALA A 18 -14.55 20.21 -22.47
N VAL A 19 -14.57 20.97 -21.38
CA VAL A 19 -14.98 20.44 -20.07
C VAL A 19 -16.44 19.98 -20.20
N CYS A 20 -16.71 18.73 -19.83
CA CYS A 20 -18.06 18.21 -19.80
C CYS A 20 -18.84 18.88 -18.65
N THR A 21 -19.93 19.58 -18.96
CA THR A 21 -20.78 20.28 -17.98
C THR A 21 -22.17 19.66 -17.83
N THR A 22 -22.41 18.54 -18.54
CA THR A 22 -23.66 17.76 -18.48
C THR A 22 -23.32 16.31 -18.68
N ASP A 23 -24.19 15.37 -18.36
CA ASP A 23 -23.97 13.92 -18.52
C ASP A 23 -23.40 13.63 -19.91
N CYS A 24 -22.14 13.18 -19.96
CA CYS A 24 -21.41 12.93 -21.19
C CYS A 24 -20.93 11.47 -21.20
N ASP A 25 -21.18 10.79 -22.32
CA ASP A 25 -20.64 9.46 -22.57
C ASP A 25 -19.39 9.61 -23.43
N ASP A 26 -18.25 9.05 -22.98
CA ASP A 26 -17.01 9.09 -23.72
C ASP A 26 -16.43 7.68 -23.88
N ASN A 27 -16.01 7.39 -25.11
CA ASN A 27 -15.27 6.18 -25.39
C ASN A 27 -13.78 6.39 -25.09
N GLU A 28 -13.13 5.34 -24.64
CA GLU A 28 -11.67 5.30 -24.57
C GLU A 28 -11.02 5.63 -25.92
N VAL A 29 -9.81 6.18 -25.85
CA VAL A 29 -8.99 6.47 -27.04
C VAL A 29 -7.66 5.76 -26.91
N GLU A 30 -7.55 4.65 -27.63
CA GLU A 30 -6.34 3.83 -27.65
C GLU A 30 -5.21 4.41 -28.53
N PRO A 31 -3.91 4.21 -28.15
CA PRO A 31 -3.43 3.55 -26.94
C PRO A 31 -3.49 4.49 -25.73
N ASN A 32 -3.94 3.98 -24.57
CA ASN A 32 -4.08 4.75 -23.31
C ASN A 32 -3.48 4.03 -22.08
N ASN A 33 -2.56 3.09 -22.30
CA ASN A 33 -2.03 2.20 -21.26
C ASN A 33 -1.04 2.86 -20.29
N THR A 34 -0.80 4.15 -20.40
CA THR A 34 0.13 4.89 -19.54
C THR A 34 -0.35 6.32 -19.28
N PHE A 35 0.11 6.94 -18.21
CA PHE A 35 -0.22 8.34 -17.87
C PHE A 35 0.09 9.33 -19.00
N ALA A 36 1.16 9.10 -19.77
CA ALA A 36 1.58 10.01 -20.85
C ALA A 36 0.63 10.02 -22.07
N VAL A 37 -0.21 9.01 -22.21
CA VAL A 37 -1.17 8.85 -23.30
C VAL A 37 -2.60 8.63 -22.79
N ALA A 38 -2.88 9.08 -21.57
CA ALA A 38 -4.19 8.96 -20.95
C ALA A 38 -5.30 9.57 -21.83
N THR A 39 -6.44 8.88 -21.88
CA THR A 39 -7.66 9.43 -22.50
C THR A 39 -8.14 10.63 -21.70
N ASN A 40 -8.33 11.78 -22.35
CA ASN A 40 -8.87 12.95 -21.66
C ASN A 40 -10.32 12.72 -21.28
N ALA A 41 -10.58 12.79 -19.98
CA ALA A 41 -11.89 12.57 -19.37
C ALA A 41 -12.20 13.63 -18.29
N HIS A 42 -11.81 14.88 -18.53
CA HIS A 42 -11.97 15.95 -17.55
C HIS A 42 -13.41 16.03 -17.05
N VAL A 43 -13.57 15.97 -15.73
CA VAL A 43 -14.87 16.03 -15.03
C VAL A 43 -14.88 17.24 -14.11
N ASP A 44 -15.95 18.03 -14.17
CA ASP A 44 -16.09 19.21 -13.31
C ASP A 44 -17.52 19.34 -12.77
N ASN A 45 -17.67 19.06 -11.48
CA ASN A 45 -18.93 19.19 -10.71
C ASN A 45 -20.13 18.50 -11.39
N THR A 46 -19.90 17.33 -11.95
CA THR A 46 -20.88 16.56 -12.73
C THR A 46 -20.53 15.06 -12.69
N THR A 47 -21.36 14.25 -13.34
CA THR A 47 -21.08 12.85 -13.63
C THR A 47 -20.70 12.68 -15.09
N ARG A 48 -19.64 11.90 -15.35
CA ARG A 48 -19.21 11.50 -16.68
C ARG A 48 -19.17 9.98 -16.78
N ARG A 49 -19.73 9.45 -17.87
CA ARG A 49 -19.68 8.04 -18.17
C ARG A 49 -18.53 7.76 -19.13
N LEU A 50 -17.65 6.86 -18.75
CA LEU A 50 -16.57 6.34 -19.58
C LEU A 50 -16.92 4.94 -20.06
N ILE A 51 -16.69 4.67 -21.34
CA ILE A 51 -16.95 3.38 -21.97
C ILE A 51 -15.63 2.88 -22.55
N GLY A 52 -15.22 1.69 -22.14
CA GLY A 52 -13.96 1.09 -22.58
C GLY A 52 -14.00 -0.43 -22.58
N SER A 53 -12.82 -1.02 -22.82
CA SER A 53 -12.69 -2.48 -22.90
C SER A 53 -11.30 -2.96 -22.55
N ILE A 54 -11.21 -3.93 -21.67
CA ILE A 54 -9.97 -4.68 -21.40
C ILE A 54 -9.95 -5.90 -22.31
N ASN A 55 -9.07 -5.87 -23.33
CA ASN A 55 -9.09 -6.85 -24.41
C ASN A 55 -7.95 -7.86 -24.35
N GLN A 56 -6.86 -7.54 -23.66
CA GLN A 56 -5.65 -8.38 -23.59
C GLN A 56 -4.98 -8.29 -22.23
N ARG A 57 -4.11 -9.24 -21.94
CA ARG A 57 -3.30 -9.23 -20.73
C ARG A 57 -2.36 -8.01 -20.72
N GLY A 58 -2.37 -7.25 -19.63
CA GLY A 58 -1.59 -6.02 -19.50
C GLY A 58 -2.26 -4.79 -20.11
N ASP A 59 -3.52 -4.90 -20.53
CA ASP A 59 -4.35 -3.77 -20.91
C ASP A 59 -4.71 -2.95 -19.70
N ILE A 60 -4.47 -1.64 -19.80
CA ILE A 60 -4.73 -0.67 -18.72
C ILE A 60 -5.26 0.59 -19.39
N ASP A 61 -6.46 0.99 -19.05
CA ASP A 61 -7.06 2.20 -19.57
C ASP A 61 -6.86 3.34 -18.58
N VAL A 62 -6.04 4.32 -18.95
CA VAL A 62 -5.76 5.49 -18.13
C VAL A 62 -6.56 6.68 -18.62
N TYR A 63 -7.25 7.35 -17.70
CA TYR A 63 -8.07 8.54 -17.92
C TYR A 63 -7.51 9.71 -17.12
N ASP A 64 -7.32 10.84 -17.80
CA ASP A 64 -7.02 12.14 -17.18
C ASP A 64 -8.35 12.81 -16.79
N LEU A 65 -8.63 12.88 -15.50
CA LEU A 65 -9.84 13.49 -14.94
C LEU A 65 -9.75 15.01 -14.81
N GLY A 66 -8.59 15.60 -15.13
CA GLY A 66 -8.29 17.03 -14.96
C GLY A 66 -7.82 17.39 -13.56
N PRO A 67 -7.75 18.71 -13.26
CA PRO A 67 -7.30 19.18 -11.96
C PRO A 67 -8.29 18.88 -10.85
N MET A 68 -7.75 18.41 -9.70
CA MET A 68 -8.48 18.22 -8.46
C MET A 68 -7.85 19.05 -7.34
N ASN A 69 -8.69 19.65 -6.51
CA ASN A 69 -8.25 20.44 -5.37
C ASN A 69 -8.58 19.72 -4.06
N VAL A 70 -7.88 20.11 -3.01
CA VAL A 70 -8.19 19.65 -1.65
C VAL A 70 -9.67 19.86 -1.34
N GLY A 71 -10.33 18.80 -0.86
CA GLY A 71 -11.75 18.79 -0.54
C GLY A 71 -12.69 18.44 -1.70
N ASP A 72 -12.17 18.21 -2.91
CA ASP A 72 -12.99 17.62 -3.98
C ASP A 72 -13.28 16.14 -3.67
N THR A 73 -14.46 15.66 -4.05
CA THR A 73 -14.84 14.27 -3.92
C THR A 73 -14.85 13.60 -5.28
N VAL A 74 -14.19 12.46 -5.41
CA VAL A 74 -14.20 11.63 -6.62
C VAL A 74 -14.87 10.31 -6.28
N SER A 75 -16.00 10.02 -6.96
CA SER A 75 -16.71 8.74 -6.86
C SER A 75 -16.61 7.99 -8.18
N VAL A 76 -16.21 6.71 -8.12
CA VAL A 76 -16.14 5.81 -9.28
C VAL A 76 -17.04 4.62 -9.06
N ARG A 77 -17.91 4.33 -10.03
CA ARG A 77 -18.87 3.23 -9.98
C ARG A 77 -18.90 2.46 -11.30
N ILE A 78 -19.20 1.18 -11.22
CA ILE A 78 -19.52 0.36 -12.41
C ILE A 78 -20.94 0.66 -12.86
N GLY A 79 -21.08 1.20 -14.06
CA GLY A 79 -22.38 1.36 -14.74
C GLY A 79 -22.81 0.12 -15.51
N GLY A 80 -21.84 -0.62 -16.09
CA GLY A 80 -22.10 -1.83 -16.85
C GLY A 80 -20.82 -2.65 -17.08
N LEU A 81 -20.98 -3.97 -17.21
CA LEU A 81 -19.92 -4.92 -17.53
C LEU A 81 -20.38 -5.95 -18.55
N SER A 82 -19.46 -6.42 -19.40
CA SER A 82 -19.71 -7.55 -20.30
C SER A 82 -18.51 -8.52 -20.31
N GLY A 83 -18.70 -9.66 -20.97
CA GLY A 83 -17.66 -10.70 -21.03
C GLY A 83 -17.41 -11.37 -19.68
N THR A 84 -16.14 -11.59 -19.37
CA THR A 84 -15.69 -12.19 -18.10
C THR A 84 -14.98 -11.18 -17.20
N LEU A 85 -14.96 -9.89 -17.58
CA LEU A 85 -14.19 -8.86 -16.93
C LEU A 85 -14.50 -8.77 -15.42
N GLN A 86 -13.44 -8.90 -14.64
CA GLN A 86 -13.40 -8.57 -13.21
C GLN A 86 -12.54 -7.32 -13.10
N PRO A 87 -13.16 -6.15 -12.93
CA PRO A 87 -12.44 -4.88 -12.98
C PRO A 87 -11.64 -4.60 -11.72
N ALA A 88 -10.62 -3.76 -11.88
CA ALA A 88 -9.85 -3.16 -10.82
C ALA A 88 -9.64 -1.68 -11.15
N PHE A 89 -9.71 -0.80 -10.15
CA PHE A 89 -9.50 0.65 -10.30
C PHE A 89 -8.37 1.13 -9.43
N ALA A 90 -7.72 2.20 -9.88
CA ALA A 90 -6.79 2.95 -9.07
C ALA A 90 -6.82 4.44 -9.43
N LEU A 91 -6.78 5.30 -8.43
CA LEU A 91 -6.65 6.76 -8.57
C LEU A 91 -5.20 7.17 -8.33
N TYR A 92 -4.70 8.09 -9.14
CA TYR A 92 -3.34 8.59 -9.06
C TYR A 92 -3.30 10.11 -9.11
N ASN A 93 -2.30 10.69 -8.44
CA ASN A 93 -1.97 12.10 -8.58
C ASN A 93 -1.14 12.39 -9.85
N GLY A 94 -0.83 13.66 -10.10
CA GLY A 94 -0.06 14.12 -11.26
C GLY A 94 1.40 13.67 -11.29
N THR A 95 1.93 13.12 -10.20
CA THR A 95 3.25 12.49 -10.09
C THR A 95 3.20 10.97 -10.22
N ASN A 96 2.04 10.43 -10.62
CA ASN A 96 1.78 9.00 -10.83
C ASN A 96 1.86 8.17 -9.54
N GLU A 97 1.55 8.76 -8.42
CA GLU A 97 1.51 8.11 -7.12
C GLU A 97 0.10 7.69 -6.79
N LEU A 98 -0.05 6.46 -6.27
CA LEU A 98 -1.33 5.89 -5.89
C LEU A 98 -1.97 6.71 -4.76
N ILE A 99 -3.23 7.06 -4.97
CA ILE A 99 -4.07 7.79 -4.00
C ILE A 99 -5.11 6.88 -3.37
N ASN A 100 -5.77 6.04 -4.19
CA ASN A 100 -6.79 5.11 -3.74
C ASN A 100 -6.92 3.97 -4.75
N GLU A 101 -7.39 2.80 -4.30
CA GLU A 101 -7.65 1.67 -5.19
C GLU A 101 -8.84 0.83 -4.70
N ASP A 102 -9.50 0.16 -5.63
CA ASP A 102 -10.36 -0.97 -5.34
C ASP A 102 -10.12 -2.04 -6.41
N THR A 103 -9.37 -3.05 -6.02
CA THR A 103 -8.90 -4.11 -6.91
C THR A 103 -9.57 -5.45 -6.62
N LEU A 104 -10.68 -5.49 -5.85
CA LEU A 104 -11.33 -6.72 -5.37
C LEU A 104 -10.39 -7.67 -4.60
N THR A 105 -9.22 -7.19 -4.23
CA THR A 105 -8.29 -7.95 -3.39
C THR A 105 -8.63 -7.81 -1.91
N SER A 106 -9.54 -6.92 -1.54
CA SER A 106 -10.16 -6.93 -0.24
C SER A 106 -10.92 -8.24 -0.06
N LEU A 107 -10.39 -9.10 0.77
CA LEU A 107 -10.90 -10.45 1.04
C LEU A 107 -12.27 -10.43 1.74
N THR A 108 -12.69 -9.26 2.19
CA THR A 108 -13.97 -9.03 2.87
C THR A 108 -15.13 -8.70 1.93
N SER A 109 -14.87 -8.24 0.70
CA SER A 109 -15.91 -7.80 -0.25
C SER A 109 -16.00 -8.68 -1.51
N ARG A 110 -16.20 -9.98 -1.35
CA ARG A 110 -16.34 -10.93 -2.48
C ARG A 110 -17.58 -10.76 -3.35
N THR A 111 -18.48 -9.85 -3.04
CA THR A 111 -19.78 -9.72 -3.69
C THR A 111 -20.13 -8.33 -4.19
N ALA A 112 -19.37 -7.30 -3.86
CA ALA A 112 -19.58 -5.94 -4.35
C ALA A 112 -18.77 -5.70 -5.63
N SER A 113 -19.35 -4.97 -6.57
CA SER A 113 -18.58 -4.38 -7.68
C SER A 113 -17.57 -3.38 -7.10
N PRO A 114 -16.35 -3.30 -7.64
CA PRO A 114 -15.37 -2.31 -7.16
C PRO A 114 -15.97 -0.91 -7.26
N GLN A 115 -15.66 -0.09 -6.25
CA GLN A 115 -16.10 1.29 -6.17
C GLN A 115 -15.10 2.12 -5.38
N ILE A 116 -14.93 3.37 -5.75
CA ILE A 116 -14.13 4.33 -5.00
C ILE A 116 -15.01 5.49 -4.58
N ASP A 117 -14.89 5.91 -3.33
CA ASP A 117 -15.30 7.21 -2.82
C ASP A 117 -14.09 7.84 -2.15
N HIS A 118 -13.58 8.92 -2.73
CA HIS A 118 -12.35 9.54 -2.27
C HIS A 118 -12.52 11.05 -2.11
N ILE A 119 -12.05 11.58 -0.97
CA ILE A 119 -11.89 13.02 -0.75
C ILE A 119 -10.43 13.37 -1.03
N VAL A 120 -10.21 14.23 -2.02
CA VAL A 120 -8.87 14.70 -2.41
C VAL A 120 -8.22 15.45 -1.25
N ARG A 121 -7.06 14.99 -0.80
CA ARG A 121 -6.36 15.55 0.36
C ARG A 121 -5.16 16.42 0.00
N ALA A 122 -4.73 16.40 -1.26
CA ALA A 122 -3.69 17.26 -1.82
C ALA A 122 -4.07 17.69 -3.23
N ASP A 123 -3.79 18.94 -3.60
CA ASP A 123 -4.03 19.43 -4.95
C ASP A 123 -3.24 18.62 -5.98
N SER A 124 -3.86 18.32 -7.11
CA SER A 124 -3.25 17.53 -8.18
C SER A 124 -3.71 18.02 -9.56
N ASP A 125 -2.78 18.15 -10.50
CA ASP A 125 -3.04 18.47 -11.90
C ASP A 125 -1.96 17.81 -12.78
N PRO A 126 -2.31 16.79 -13.56
CA PRO A 126 -3.60 16.13 -13.65
C PRO A 126 -3.92 15.20 -12.46
N PHE A 127 -5.14 14.66 -12.43
CA PHE A 127 -5.56 13.57 -11.56
C PHE A 127 -6.03 12.41 -12.44
N TYR A 128 -5.58 11.19 -12.16
CA TYR A 128 -5.83 10.06 -13.05
C TYR A 128 -6.70 8.98 -12.42
N LEU A 129 -7.51 8.35 -13.25
CA LEU A 129 -8.12 7.06 -12.99
C LEU A 129 -7.47 6.03 -13.93
N ALA A 130 -7.04 4.90 -13.39
CA ALA A 130 -6.63 3.74 -14.17
C ALA A 130 -7.62 2.60 -13.95
N MET A 131 -7.97 1.90 -15.03
CA MET A 131 -8.81 0.73 -15.05
C MET A 131 -8.04 -0.44 -15.64
N SER A 132 -8.17 -1.64 -15.04
CA SER A 132 -7.60 -2.89 -15.57
C SER A 132 -8.44 -4.08 -15.14
N HIS A 133 -8.01 -5.30 -15.47
CA HIS A 133 -8.56 -6.51 -14.88
C HIS A 133 -7.95 -6.78 -13.50
N ASN A 134 -8.67 -7.48 -12.66
CA ASN A 134 -8.19 -7.91 -11.35
C ASN A 134 -6.88 -8.72 -11.49
N VAL A 135 -5.94 -8.46 -10.59
CA VAL A 135 -4.61 -9.12 -10.56
C VAL A 135 -4.67 -10.62 -10.35
N ALA A 136 -5.78 -11.16 -9.83
CA ALA A 136 -5.97 -12.58 -9.59
C ALA A 136 -5.98 -13.46 -10.85
N GLY A 137 -6.17 -12.87 -12.03
CA GLY A 137 -6.13 -13.58 -13.31
C GLY A 137 -6.64 -12.73 -14.46
N PHE A 138 -6.23 -13.05 -15.68
CA PHE A 138 -6.70 -12.30 -16.83
C PHE A 138 -8.18 -12.57 -17.12
N THR A 139 -8.94 -11.49 -17.11
CA THR A 139 -10.35 -11.46 -17.52
C THR A 139 -10.55 -10.30 -18.51
N SER A 140 -11.52 -10.41 -19.41
CA SER A 140 -11.70 -9.44 -20.49
C SER A 140 -13.17 -9.11 -20.74
N GLY A 141 -13.43 -7.93 -21.27
CA GLY A 141 -14.77 -7.46 -21.59
C GLY A 141 -14.86 -5.95 -21.69
N GLN A 142 -16.04 -5.48 -22.04
CA GLN A 142 -16.35 -4.04 -22.04
C GLN A 142 -16.81 -3.62 -20.65
N TYR A 143 -16.62 -2.34 -20.35
CA TYR A 143 -17.08 -1.71 -19.12
C TYR A 143 -17.70 -0.33 -19.39
N GLU A 144 -18.57 0.07 -18.49
CA GLU A 144 -19.05 1.44 -18.33
C GLU A 144 -18.74 1.88 -16.91
N LEU A 145 -18.07 3.04 -16.76
CA LEU A 145 -17.76 3.66 -15.47
C LEU A 145 -18.49 4.98 -15.34
N ASP A 146 -19.21 5.16 -14.25
CA ASP A 146 -19.76 6.44 -13.85
C ASP A 146 -18.79 7.12 -12.88
N ILE A 147 -18.22 8.25 -13.29
CA ILE A 147 -17.29 9.05 -12.48
C ILE A 147 -18.00 10.34 -12.10
N THR A 148 -18.15 10.57 -10.81
CA THR A 148 -18.74 11.81 -10.29
C THR A 148 -17.69 12.60 -9.53
N VAL A 149 -17.57 13.88 -9.85
CA VAL A 149 -16.74 14.83 -9.12
C VAL A 149 -17.62 15.90 -8.50
N GLU A 150 -17.51 16.08 -7.18
CA GLU A 150 -18.15 17.14 -6.43
C GLU A 150 -17.07 18.04 -5.81
N ARG A 151 -17.23 19.36 -5.97
CA ARG A 151 -16.22 20.32 -5.52
C ARG A 151 -16.48 20.80 -4.09
N GLY A 152 -15.41 20.92 -3.31
CA GLY A 152 -15.41 21.67 -2.05
C GLY A 152 -16.04 20.96 -0.86
N ALA A 153 -15.91 19.64 -0.75
CA ALA A 153 -16.21 18.91 0.49
C ALA A 153 -15.23 19.28 1.63
N ALA A 154 -15.53 18.85 2.85
CA ALA A 154 -14.61 19.03 3.95
C ALA A 154 -13.39 18.10 3.80
N ASN A 155 -12.18 18.66 3.88
CA ASN A 155 -10.95 17.87 3.94
C ASN A 155 -10.77 17.33 5.36
N PRO A 156 -10.65 16.01 5.56
CA PRO A 156 -10.26 15.46 6.85
C PRO A 156 -8.84 15.91 7.21
N GLU A 157 -8.68 16.47 8.41
CA GLU A 157 -7.34 16.82 8.91
C GLU A 157 -6.56 15.57 9.31
N PRO A 158 -5.24 15.54 9.13
CA PRO A 158 -4.39 14.47 9.66
C PRO A 158 -4.60 14.28 11.16
N ALA A 159 -4.61 13.05 11.63
CA ALA A 159 -4.84 12.75 13.04
C ALA A 159 -3.71 11.90 13.61
N GLN A 160 -3.16 12.32 14.77
CA GLN A 160 -2.15 11.56 15.50
C GLN A 160 -2.61 10.12 15.72
N GLN A 161 -1.71 9.15 15.47
CA GLN A 161 -1.96 7.73 15.71
C GLN A 161 -1.07 7.19 16.82
N VAL A 162 -1.63 6.34 17.68
CA VAL A 162 -0.87 5.52 18.62
C VAL A 162 -0.61 4.16 17.97
N ILE A 163 0.66 3.75 17.93
CA ILE A 163 1.09 2.39 17.56
C ILE A 163 1.51 1.70 18.86
N TYR A 164 0.71 0.72 19.29
CA TYR A 164 0.92 0.04 20.56
C TYR A 164 1.55 -1.34 20.35
N LEU A 165 2.78 -1.49 20.80
CA LEU A 165 3.57 -2.72 20.70
C LEU A 165 3.24 -3.65 21.89
N ASN A 166 2.44 -4.67 21.65
CA ASN A 166 1.99 -5.58 22.69
C ASN A 166 2.91 -6.79 22.84
N PHE A 167 3.91 -6.71 23.70
CA PHE A 167 4.82 -7.80 24.08
C PHE A 167 4.25 -8.71 25.17
N SER A 168 3.10 -8.39 25.76
CA SER A 168 2.48 -9.19 26.83
C SER A 168 1.67 -10.37 26.32
N GLY A 169 1.51 -10.47 24.99
CA GLY A 169 0.64 -11.44 24.34
C GLY A 169 -0.81 -10.97 24.24
N GLY A 170 -1.59 -11.73 23.48
CA GLY A 170 -2.98 -11.40 23.21
C GLY A 170 -3.59 -12.20 22.10
N GLU A 171 -4.69 -11.70 21.56
CA GLU A 171 -5.44 -12.35 20.51
C GLU A 171 -5.68 -11.39 19.35
N ILE A 172 -5.49 -11.91 18.14
CA ILE A 172 -5.92 -11.29 16.90
C ILE A 172 -6.85 -12.24 16.16
N ASN A 173 -7.97 -11.72 15.68
CA ASN A 173 -8.88 -12.45 14.84
C ASN A 173 -8.88 -11.83 13.45
N ASP A 174 -8.14 -12.46 12.55
CA ASP A 174 -8.05 -12.02 11.18
C ASP A 174 -9.18 -12.66 10.36
N PRO A 175 -9.91 -11.88 9.54
CA PRO A 175 -11.03 -12.40 8.77
C PRO A 175 -10.62 -13.44 7.71
N VAL A 176 -9.34 -13.50 7.39
CA VAL A 176 -8.77 -14.34 6.34
C VAL A 176 -7.99 -15.51 6.90
N PHE A 177 -7.12 -15.24 7.88
CA PHE A 177 -6.19 -16.22 8.46
C PHE A 177 -6.76 -16.91 9.69
N GLY A 178 -7.86 -16.38 10.21
CA GLY A 178 -8.49 -16.90 11.41
C GLY A 178 -7.88 -16.32 12.70
N ARG A 179 -8.02 -17.06 13.78
CA ARG A 179 -7.65 -16.62 15.11
C ARG A 179 -6.23 -17.03 15.44
N PHE A 180 -5.41 -16.05 15.85
CA PHE A 180 -4.13 -16.27 16.48
C PHE A 180 -4.19 -15.85 17.95
N GLU A 181 -3.60 -16.66 18.82
CA GLU A 181 -3.42 -16.36 20.23
C GLU A 181 -1.93 -16.55 20.55
N VAL A 182 -1.29 -15.50 21.04
CA VAL A 182 0.14 -15.50 21.32
C VAL A 182 0.41 -15.22 22.80
N GLY A 183 1.42 -15.88 23.34
CA GLY A 183 1.93 -15.63 24.70
C GLY A 183 2.76 -14.35 24.77
N PRO A 184 3.29 -14.03 25.95
CA PRO A 184 4.27 -12.97 26.09
C PRO A 184 5.50 -13.23 25.21
N PHE A 185 6.06 -12.17 24.63
CA PHE A 185 7.28 -12.24 23.82
C PHE A 185 8.46 -12.77 24.65
N ASP A 186 9.14 -13.77 24.16
CA ASP A 186 10.42 -14.27 24.68
C ASP A 186 11.43 -14.39 23.54
N ALA A 187 12.59 -13.77 23.70
CA ALA A 187 13.65 -13.82 22.71
C ALA A 187 14.19 -15.25 22.48
N GLY A 188 14.09 -16.12 23.48
CA GLY A 188 14.46 -17.54 23.39
C GLY A 188 13.57 -18.33 22.43
N ASP A 189 12.36 -17.88 22.16
CA ASP A 189 11.42 -18.51 21.20
C ASP A 189 11.86 -18.31 19.73
N ILE A 190 12.64 -17.25 19.46
CA ILE A 190 13.24 -17.02 18.13
C ILE A 190 14.37 -18.04 17.88
N ASP A 191 15.32 -18.11 18.81
CA ASP A 191 16.44 -19.01 18.79
C ASP A 191 17.06 -19.06 20.20
N PRO A 192 17.50 -20.24 20.72
CA PRO A 192 18.13 -20.34 22.03
C PRO A 192 19.38 -19.45 22.22
N ILE A 193 20.02 -18.97 21.15
CA ILE A 193 21.13 -18.02 21.26
C ILE A 193 20.73 -16.67 21.84
N TYR A 194 19.44 -16.32 21.81
CA TYR A 194 18.89 -15.07 22.38
C TYR A 194 18.31 -15.26 23.78
N GLU A 195 18.44 -16.44 24.38
CA GLU A 195 17.97 -16.68 25.75
C GLU A 195 18.56 -15.63 26.74
N GLY A 196 17.66 -14.99 27.51
CA GLY A 196 18.03 -13.92 28.45
C GLY A 196 18.20 -12.53 27.80
N GLN A 197 17.91 -12.37 26.51
CA GLN A 197 17.98 -11.07 25.80
C GLN A 197 16.60 -10.38 25.66
N THR A 198 15.53 -10.95 26.19
CA THR A 198 14.15 -10.50 26.00
C THR A 198 13.94 -9.01 26.30
N GLU A 199 14.40 -8.52 27.47
CA GLU A 199 14.27 -7.13 27.87
C GLU A 199 15.02 -6.17 26.91
N PHE A 200 16.26 -6.52 26.54
CA PHE A 200 17.05 -5.75 25.58
C PHE A 200 16.34 -5.70 24.22
N MET A 201 15.86 -6.85 23.72
CA MET A 201 15.24 -6.93 22.39
C MET A 201 13.91 -6.18 22.34
N ILE A 202 13.09 -6.21 23.40
CA ILE A 202 11.87 -5.40 23.49
C ILE A 202 12.20 -3.92 23.32
N GLN A 203 13.17 -3.41 24.06
CA GLN A 203 13.58 -2.02 23.94
C GLN A 203 14.13 -1.68 22.55
N ALA A 204 14.96 -2.54 21.98
CA ALA A 204 15.56 -2.32 20.67
C ALA A 204 14.52 -2.37 19.53
N ILE A 205 13.52 -3.26 19.60
CA ILE A 205 12.39 -3.30 18.66
C ILE A 205 11.62 -1.99 18.75
N ARG A 206 11.24 -1.55 19.96
CA ARG A 206 10.56 -0.28 20.17
C ARG A 206 11.32 0.90 19.57
N GLU A 207 12.62 1.04 19.87
CA GLU A 207 13.46 2.11 19.35
C GLU A 207 13.53 2.10 17.82
N THR A 208 13.54 0.92 17.19
CA THR A 208 13.52 0.79 15.73
C THR A 208 12.20 1.32 15.15
N VAL A 209 11.06 0.91 15.70
CA VAL A 209 9.75 1.43 15.25
C VAL A 209 9.65 2.94 15.49
N GLU A 210 10.10 3.43 16.64
CA GLU A 210 10.17 4.87 16.93
C GLU A 210 11.03 5.64 15.94
N GLN A 211 12.15 5.06 15.49
CA GLN A 211 13.03 5.67 14.48
C GLN A 211 12.31 5.76 13.13
N ASN A 212 11.69 4.67 12.69
CA ASN A 212 11.00 4.59 11.41
C ASN A 212 9.86 5.62 11.31
N TYR A 213 9.13 5.85 12.42
CA TYR A 213 8.04 6.82 12.47
C TYR A 213 8.44 8.21 13.00
N ALA A 214 9.72 8.49 13.28
CA ALA A 214 10.15 9.72 13.95
C ALA A 214 9.74 11.02 13.25
N ARG A 215 9.57 10.97 11.92
CA ARG A 215 9.12 12.11 11.09
C ARG A 215 7.64 12.43 11.27
N PHE A 216 6.82 11.43 11.61
CA PHE A 216 5.36 11.50 11.57
C PHE A 216 4.76 11.69 12.96
N ASP A 217 3.51 12.15 13.04
CA ASP A 217 2.80 12.32 14.31
C ASP A 217 2.24 10.97 14.81
N ALA A 218 3.16 10.02 15.00
CA ALA A 218 2.91 8.73 15.60
C ALA A 218 3.48 8.66 17.01
N VAL A 219 2.72 8.08 17.93
CA VAL A 219 3.14 7.84 19.33
C VAL A 219 3.35 6.34 19.51
N ILE A 220 4.59 5.92 19.74
CA ILE A 220 4.93 4.51 19.97
C ILE A 220 4.87 4.24 21.48
N LEU A 221 3.98 3.33 21.86
CA LEU A 221 3.82 2.84 23.23
C LEU A 221 4.04 1.34 23.28
N ASP A 222 4.36 0.79 24.45
CA ASP A 222 4.48 -0.66 24.61
C ASP A 222 3.81 -1.17 25.92
N SER A 223 3.48 -2.45 25.92
CA SER A 223 2.79 -3.10 27.03
C SER A 223 3.63 -3.28 28.30
N ILE A 224 4.96 -3.13 28.20
CA ILE A 224 5.89 -3.35 29.32
C ILE A 224 6.16 -2.04 30.06
N ASN A 225 6.36 -0.94 29.32
CA ASN A 225 6.78 0.33 29.90
C ASN A 225 5.65 1.35 30.06
N ASP A 226 4.63 1.31 29.16
CA ASP A 226 3.59 2.34 29.11
C ASP A 226 2.23 1.86 29.66
N GLY A 227 2.13 0.59 30.04
CA GLY A 227 0.91 0.01 30.61
C GLY A 227 -0.05 -0.54 29.55
N PRO A 228 -1.36 -0.66 29.88
CA PRO A 228 -2.32 -1.34 28.99
C PRO A 228 -2.63 -0.53 27.73
N LEU A 229 -3.11 -1.24 26.69
CA LEU A 229 -3.56 -0.64 25.43
C LEU A 229 -4.48 0.56 25.71
N PRO A 230 -4.16 1.76 25.18
CA PRO A 230 -5.01 2.93 25.31
C PRO A 230 -6.38 2.71 24.66
N SER A 231 -7.41 3.34 25.21
CA SER A 231 -8.71 3.39 24.54
C SER A 231 -8.72 4.47 23.46
N GLY A 232 -9.26 4.16 22.28
CA GLY A 232 -9.40 5.10 21.16
C GLY A 232 -8.43 4.79 20.03
N ASN A 233 -7.79 5.79 19.44
CA ASN A 233 -6.94 5.68 18.28
C ASN A 233 -5.61 4.97 18.62
N ALA A 234 -5.63 3.65 18.66
CA ALA A 234 -4.44 2.84 18.92
C ALA A 234 -4.49 1.54 18.14
N SER A 235 -3.65 1.43 17.10
CA SER A 235 -3.39 0.17 16.41
C SER A 235 -2.51 -0.72 17.27
N GLU A 236 -2.89 -1.99 17.43
CA GLU A 236 -2.20 -2.96 18.29
C GLU A 236 -1.35 -3.93 17.46
N ILE A 237 -0.07 -4.02 17.77
CA ILE A 237 0.86 -4.96 17.14
C ILE A 237 1.28 -6.02 18.15
N LEU A 238 0.91 -7.27 17.90
CA LEU A 238 1.24 -8.44 18.72
C LEU A 238 2.56 -9.08 18.26
N PHE A 239 3.33 -9.61 19.19
CA PHE A 239 4.62 -10.28 18.93
C PHE A 239 4.59 -11.70 19.45
N GLY A 240 4.64 -12.71 18.57
CA GLY A 240 4.68 -14.13 18.94
C GLY A 240 4.17 -15.05 17.85
N GLY A 241 4.39 -16.35 18.05
CA GLY A 241 3.94 -17.38 17.14
C GLY A 241 4.78 -17.55 15.88
N PHE A 242 4.44 -18.60 15.13
CA PHE A 242 5.12 -19.02 13.92
C PHE A 242 4.20 -19.00 12.70
N ASN A 243 4.74 -18.59 11.56
CA ASN A 243 4.12 -18.74 10.25
C ASN A 243 5.19 -19.06 9.21
N ASP A 244 4.99 -20.11 8.40
CA ASP A 244 5.97 -20.57 7.40
C ASP A 244 6.00 -19.72 6.12
N LEU A 245 5.06 -18.78 5.97
CA LEU A 245 4.87 -17.99 4.76
C LEU A 245 5.23 -16.51 4.93
N ALA A 246 5.21 -15.97 6.16
CA ALA A 246 5.38 -14.54 6.40
C ALA A 246 5.99 -14.24 7.78
N PHE A 247 6.58 -13.06 7.90
CA PHE A 247 7.09 -12.52 9.16
C PHE A 247 6.06 -11.69 9.92
N GLY A 248 5.05 -11.18 9.23
CA GLY A 248 3.97 -10.41 9.84
C GLY A 248 2.67 -10.50 9.05
N ALA A 249 1.60 -10.01 9.66
CA ALA A 249 0.29 -9.86 9.02
C ALA A 249 -0.50 -8.72 9.67
N ALA A 250 -0.95 -7.78 8.87
CA ALA A 250 -1.94 -6.78 9.26
C ALA A 250 -3.36 -7.29 8.95
N GLN A 251 -4.34 -6.94 9.75
CA GLN A 251 -5.75 -7.32 9.52
C GLN A 251 -6.29 -6.78 8.19
N ASP A 252 -5.84 -5.60 7.78
CA ASP A 252 -6.22 -5.00 6.50
C ASP A 252 -5.16 -3.98 6.06
N VAL A 253 -5.29 -3.49 4.81
CA VAL A 253 -4.69 -2.23 4.37
C VAL A 253 -5.75 -1.16 4.55
N ASP A 254 -5.68 -0.46 5.69
CA ASP A 254 -6.70 0.50 6.11
C ASP A 254 -6.47 1.87 5.47
N LEU A 255 -6.94 2.03 4.22
CA LEU A 255 -6.78 3.28 3.48
C LEU A 255 -7.24 4.48 4.30
N TYR A 256 -6.31 5.42 4.49
CA TYR A 256 -6.53 6.64 5.29
C TYR A 256 -6.84 6.42 6.77
N ASN A 257 -6.50 5.26 7.33
CA ASN A 257 -6.68 4.94 8.74
C ASN A 257 -8.14 5.15 9.19
N GLU A 258 -9.09 4.57 8.44
CA GLU A 258 -10.53 4.68 8.76
C GLU A 258 -10.90 3.92 10.02
N ASN A 259 -10.16 2.86 10.35
CA ASN A 259 -10.30 2.07 11.57
C ASN A 259 -9.05 2.17 12.45
N PRO A 260 -8.84 3.23 13.21
CA PRO A 260 -7.61 3.46 13.97
C PRO A 260 -7.42 2.52 15.17
N THR A 261 -8.12 1.39 15.21
CA THR A 261 -8.08 0.40 16.31
C THR A 261 -7.84 -1.04 15.81
N ASP A 262 -7.42 -1.18 14.59
CA ASP A 262 -7.06 -2.44 13.96
C ASP A 262 -5.77 -3.05 14.53
N LYS A 263 -5.44 -4.26 14.08
CA LYS A 263 -4.36 -5.03 14.65
C LYS A 263 -3.45 -5.65 13.60
N ALA A 264 -2.20 -5.88 14.02
CA ALA A 264 -1.25 -6.69 13.29
C ALA A 264 -0.55 -7.70 14.22
N ILE A 265 0.08 -8.69 13.64
CA ILE A 265 0.89 -9.68 14.33
C ILE A 265 2.25 -9.81 13.66
N ILE A 266 3.30 -9.91 14.47
CA ILE A 266 4.65 -10.24 14.04
C ILE A 266 4.95 -11.67 14.50
N PHE A 267 5.20 -12.57 13.55
CA PHE A 267 5.50 -13.97 13.82
C PHE A 267 6.98 -14.14 14.19
N VAL A 268 7.31 -13.82 15.43
CA VAL A 268 8.71 -13.73 15.87
C VAL A 268 9.47 -15.06 15.78
N GLU A 269 8.79 -16.18 15.95
CA GLU A 269 9.38 -17.52 15.80
C GLU A 269 9.72 -17.86 14.34
N SER A 270 9.22 -17.05 13.37
CA SER A 270 9.56 -17.20 11.95
C SER A 270 10.89 -16.56 11.57
N PHE A 271 11.50 -15.76 12.46
CA PHE A 271 12.82 -15.14 12.25
C PHE A 271 13.96 -16.12 12.55
N GLU A 272 13.86 -17.34 12.03
CA GLU A 272 14.85 -18.39 12.24
C GLU A 272 16.23 -17.94 11.77
N THR A 273 17.25 -18.12 12.64
CA THR A 273 18.61 -17.62 12.41
C THR A 273 19.28 -18.16 11.14
N PHE A 274 18.88 -19.34 10.67
CA PHE A 274 19.41 -19.92 9.42
C PHE A 274 18.94 -19.20 8.14
N LEU A 275 17.89 -18.36 8.22
CA LEU A 275 17.46 -17.51 7.12
C LEU A 275 18.45 -16.38 6.83
N PHE A 276 19.33 -16.10 7.78
CA PHE A 276 20.39 -15.12 7.66
C PHE A 276 21.72 -15.85 7.39
N ASN A 277 22.65 -15.21 6.68
CA ASN A 277 23.94 -15.83 6.38
C ASN A 277 24.78 -16.22 7.63
N GLN A 278 24.61 -15.43 8.68
CA GLN A 278 25.10 -15.68 10.03
C GLN A 278 24.00 -15.29 11.01
N PRO A 279 23.88 -15.96 12.16
CA PRO A 279 22.94 -15.52 13.17
C PRO A 279 23.16 -14.04 13.50
N PRO A 280 22.12 -13.17 13.35
CA PRO A 280 22.24 -11.76 13.70
C PRO A 280 22.57 -11.60 15.19
N SER A 281 23.21 -10.49 15.55
CA SER A 281 23.28 -10.10 16.96
C SER A 281 21.86 -9.82 17.51
N PRO A 282 21.62 -9.84 18.83
CA PRO A 282 20.32 -9.44 19.39
C PRO A 282 19.84 -8.07 18.87
N ALA A 283 20.75 -7.12 18.73
CA ALA A 283 20.48 -5.80 18.16
C ALA A 283 20.03 -5.89 16.69
N GLY A 284 20.76 -6.65 15.85
CA GLY A 284 20.39 -6.84 14.45
C GLY A 284 19.04 -7.54 14.29
N MET A 285 18.78 -8.59 15.07
CA MET A 285 17.48 -9.28 15.05
C MET A 285 16.34 -8.34 15.48
N SER A 286 16.59 -7.49 16.48
CA SER A 286 15.60 -6.49 16.91
C SER A 286 15.27 -5.48 15.82
N VAL A 287 16.28 -5.05 15.04
CA VAL A 287 16.04 -4.17 13.88
C VAL A 287 15.20 -4.88 12.83
N ALA A 288 15.49 -6.13 12.51
CA ALA A 288 14.68 -6.89 11.54
C ALA A 288 13.21 -7.02 11.99
N ILE A 289 12.98 -7.36 13.25
CA ILE A 289 11.62 -7.45 13.84
C ILE A 289 10.95 -6.08 13.88
N GLY A 290 11.67 -5.02 14.25
CA GLY A 290 11.16 -3.65 14.29
C GLY A 290 10.80 -3.10 12.92
N ASN A 291 11.57 -3.41 11.87
CA ASN A 291 11.27 -3.04 10.50
C ASN A 291 9.99 -3.74 10.00
N VAL A 292 9.82 -5.04 10.32
CA VAL A 292 8.56 -5.74 9.99
C VAL A 292 7.39 -5.17 10.79
N ALA A 293 7.59 -4.82 12.06
CA ALA A 293 6.54 -4.17 12.85
C ALA A 293 6.13 -2.80 12.27
N ALA A 294 7.11 -2.02 11.79
CA ALA A 294 6.83 -0.76 11.10
C ALA A 294 6.13 -0.97 9.75
N HIS A 295 6.45 -2.04 9.01
CA HIS A 295 5.79 -2.45 7.78
C HIS A 295 4.30 -2.79 8.02
N GLU A 296 4.01 -3.66 8.99
CA GLU A 296 2.63 -4.05 9.30
C GLU A 296 1.82 -2.86 9.84
N ALA A 297 2.44 -1.98 10.65
CA ALA A 297 1.82 -0.72 11.05
C ALA A 297 1.55 0.21 9.85
N GLY A 298 2.40 0.18 8.83
CA GLY A 298 2.19 0.88 7.57
C GLY A 298 0.90 0.44 6.87
N HIS A 299 0.60 -0.86 6.85
CA HIS A 299 -0.67 -1.38 6.33
C HIS A 299 -1.87 -0.89 7.12
N LEU A 300 -1.79 -0.90 8.46
CA LEU A 300 -2.83 -0.35 9.32
C LEU A 300 -3.03 1.17 9.15
N LEU A 301 -2.13 1.83 8.46
CA LEU A 301 -2.21 3.25 8.07
C LEU A 301 -2.49 3.43 6.57
N GLY A 302 -2.82 2.36 5.84
CA GLY A 302 -3.23 2.41 4.45
C GLY A 302 -2.12 2.34 3.40
N LEU A 303 -0.90 1.99 3.79
CA LEU A 303 0.19 1.80 2.84
C LEU A 303 0.12 0.43 2.18
N HIS A 304 0.31 0.41 0.88
CA HIS A 304 0.45 -0.80 0.07
C HIS A 304 1.91 -1.22 -0.11
N HIS A 305 2.10 -2.43 -0.64
CA HIS A 305 3.43 -2.92 -0.99
C HIS A 305 4.04 -2.17 -2.18
N VAL A 306 5.35 -1.97 -2.09
CA VAL A 306 6.19 -1.44 -3.16
C VAL A 306 7.28 -2.46 -3.53
N ARG A 307 8.07 -2.16 -4.56
CA ARG A 307 9.17 -3.02 -5.04
C ARG A 307 10.49 -2.28 -4.96
N ASP A 308 10.97 -2.10 -3.75
CA ASP A 308 12.29 -1.52 -3.48
C ASP A 308 12.79 -2.06 -2.14
N ALA A 309 13.94 -2.73 -2.13
CA ALA A 309 14.49 -3.41 -0.96
C ALA A 309 14.93 -2.46 0.18
N ASP A 310 15.08 -1.17 -0.11
CA ASP A 310 15.40 -0.15 0.88
C ASP A 310 14.12 0.46 1.50
N ALA A 311 12.95 0.14 0.94
CA ALA A 311 11.66 0.61 1.45
C ALA A 311 11.15 -0.27 2.58
N ILE A 312 10.62 0.34 3.65
CA ILE A 312 9.88 -0.39 4.71
C ILE A 312 8.73 -1.19 4.08
N MET A 313 8.00 -0.63 3.10
CA MET A 313 6.86 -1.29 2.46
C MET A 313 7.24 -2.25 1.33
N ASP A 314 8.49 -2.75 1.26
CA ASP A 314 8.88 -3.71 0.22
C ASP A 314 8.13 -5.03 0.34
N GLU A 315 7.63 -5.53 -0.79
CA GLU A 315 6.82 -6.76 -0.86
C GLU A 315 7.60 -8.02 -0.48
N ALA A 316 8.89 -8.07 -0.80
CA ALA A 316 9.67 -9.30 -0.71
C ALA A 316 11.18 -9.05 -0.66
N SER A 317 11.66 -8.43 0.39
CA SER A 317 13.09 -8.23 0.61
C SER A 317 13.84 -9.53 0.93
N PRO A 318 15.11 -9.65 0.52
CA PRO A 318 15.99 -10.63 1.11
C PRO A 318 16.10 -10.38 2.62
N THR A 319 16.15 -11.45 3.44
CA THR A 319 16.18 -11.32 4.91
C THR A 319 17.30 -10.43 5.45
N PHE A 320 18.44 -10.35 4.76
CA PHE A 320 19.55 -9.51 5.21
C PHE A 320 19.24 -8.00 5.08
N THR A 321 18.32 -7.57 4.20
CA THR A 321 17.93 -6.15 4.09
C THR A 321 17.10 -5.70 5.28
N LEU A 322 16.41 -6.63 5.95
CA LEU A 322 15.71 -6.35 7.20
C LEU A 322 16.63 -5.92 8.34
N LEU A 323 17.94 -6.25 8.25
CA LEU A 323 18.96 -5.84 9.24
C LEU A 323 19.45 -4.40 9.01
N ALA A 324 19.08 -3.78 7.89
CA ALA A 324 19.48 -2.42 7.54
C ALA A 324 18.44 -1.41 7.99
N ASP A 325 18.85 -0.15 8.02
CA ASP A 325 17.93 0.97 8.15
C ASP A 325 17.08 1.05 6.88
N GLN A 326 15.76 0.94 7.03
CA GLN A 326 14.79 1.06 5.96
C GLN A 326 13.93 2.31 6.20
N GLU A 327 13.41 2.89 5.13
CA GLU A 327 12.65 4.14 5.20
C GLU A 327 11.31 4.05 4.46
N PHE A 328 10.36 4.92 4.81
CA PHE A 328 9.17 5.16 4.01
C PHE A 328 9.55 6.07 2.83
N ILE A 329 9.70 5.47 1.65
CA ILE A 329 10.15 6.17 0.42
C ILE A 329 9.13 6.06 -0.70
N THR A 330 9.34 6.83 -1.76
CA THR A 330 8.63 6.67 -3.03
C THR A 330 9.26 5.52 -3.81
N ALA A 331 8.45 4.51 -4.15
CA ALA A 331 8.92 3.36 -4.90
C ALA A 331 7.81 2.81 -5.83
N PRO A 332 8.19 2.01 -6.86
CA PRO A 332 7.22 1.40 -7.75
C PRO A 332 6.22 0.53 -6.99
N LEU A 333 4.94 0.73 -7.23
CA LEU A 333 3.87 -0.07 -6.63
C LEU A 333 4.06 -1.55 -6.96
N SER A 334 3.74 -2.44 -6.02
CA SER A 334 3.71 -3.87 -6.31
C SER A 334 2.68 -4.18 -7.40
N THR A 335 3.06 -5.03 -8.36
CA THR A 335 2.13 -5.48 -9.41
C THR A 335 1.02 -6.38 -8.87
N SER A 336 1.14 -6.84 -7.63
CA SER A 336 0.06 -7.56 -6.92
C SER A 336 -1.05 -6.61 -6.46
N ILE A 337 -0.79 -5.30 -6.39
CA ILE A 337 -1.76 -4.25 -6.07
C ILE A 337 -2.37 -3.72 -7.37
N PHE A 338 -1.55 -3.04 -8.17
CA PHE A 338 -1.93 -2.54 -9.49
C PHE A 338 -0.70 -2.48 -10.39
N PRO A 339 -0.80 -2.80 -11.70
CA PRO A 339 0.37 -2.94 -12.58
C PRO A 339 1.01 -1.62 -13.03
N LEU A 340 0.62 -0.49 -12.46
CA LEU A 340 1.04 0.86 -12.86
C LEU A 340 1.29 1.74 -11.63
N GLY A 341 2.19 2.73 -11.77
CA GLY A 341 2.41 3.80 -10.79
C GLY A 341 3.39 3.47 -9.68
N ASN A 342 3.48 4.41 -8.75
CA ASN A 342 4.32 4.36 -7.56
C ASN A 342 3.46 4.54 -6.30
N GLN A 343 4.02 4.29 -5.13
CA GLN A 343 3.52 4.79 -3.87
C GLN A 343 4.57 5.70 -3.24
N ASP A 344 4.19 6.90 -2.84
CA ASP A 344 4.97 7.72 -1.91
C ASP A 344 4.48 7.46 -0.50
N SER A 345 5.13 6.50 0.17
CA SER A 345 4.74 6.07 1.52
C SER A 345 4.86 7.20 2.53
N ALA A 346 5.88 8.06 2.38
CA ALA A 346 6.08 9.19 3.29
C ALA A 346 5.02 10.27 3.11
N ALA A 347 4.68 10.64 1.87
CA ALA A 347 3.65 11.64 1.60
C ALA A 347 2.26 11.16 2.05
N LEU A 348 1.94 9.87 1.88
CA LEU A 348 0.69 9.29 2.37
C LEU A 348 0.60 9.35 3.90
N LEU A 349 1.65 8.95 4.63
CA LEU A 349 1.68 9.07 6.10
C LEU A 349 1.53 10.53 6.56
N GLU A 350 2.14 11.49 5.85
CA GLU A 350 1.98 12.92 6.17
C GLU A 350 0.53 13.38 6.03
N VAL A 351 -0.18 12.91 5.02
CA VAL A 351 -1.60 13.23 4.79
C VAL A 351 -2.51 12.51 5.79
N ILE A 352 -2.13 11.33 6.27
CA ILE A 352 -2.98 10.49 7.13
C ILE A 352 -2.81 10.87 8.62
N ILE A 353 -1.58 10.85 9.11
CA ILE A 353 -1.28 11.08 10.53
C ILE A 353 -0.56 12.39 10.81
N GLY A 354 -0.10 13.09 9.79
CA GLY A 354 0.60 14.37 9.92
C GLY A 354 2.09 14.24 10.23
N LEU A 355 2.77 15.38 10.21
CA LEU A 355 4.17 15.47 10.60
C LEU A 355 4.29 15.64 12.11
N ASN A 356 5.33 15.04 12.68
CA ASN A 356 5.69 15.25 14.08
C ASN A 356 5.99 16.75 14.32
N PRO A 357 5.22 17.44 15.18
CA PRO A 357 5.44 18.87 15.42
C PRO A 357 6.78 19.18 16.08
N ASN A 358 7.44 18.16 16.67
CA ASN A 358 8.73 18.27 17.35
C ASN A 358 9.66 17.13 16.93
N PRO A 359 10.05 17.06 15.64
CA PRO A 359 10.89 15.97 15.17
C PRO A 359 12.26 16.04 15.84
N VAL A 360 12.55 15.09 16.70
CA VAL A 360 13.89 14.88 17.26
C VAL A 360 14.49 13.73 16.45
N ALA A 361 15.67 13.98 15.88
CA ALA A 361 16.43 12.88 15.27
C ALA A 361 16.71 11.84 16.36
N LYS A 362 15.97 10.74 16.34
CA LYS A 362 16.22 9.64 17.25
C LYS A 362 17.43 8.86 16.74
N GLN A 363 18.36 8.62 17.63
CA GLN A 363 19.45 7.66 17.40
C GLN A 363 19.15 6.43 18.21
N LEU A 364 19.35 5.25 17.61
CA LEU A 364 19.29 3.99 18.35
C LEU A 364 20.28 4.05 19.53
N SER A 365 19.86 3.61 20.69
CA SER A 365 20.71 3.54 21.89
C SER A 365 21.77 2.42 21.80
N PHE A 366 21.70 1.60 20.75
CA PHE A 366 22.55 0.45 20.49
C PHE A 366 23.20 0.52 19.09
N THR A 367 24.22 -0.29 18.88
CA THR A 367 24.94 -0.37 17.60
C THR A 367 24.51 -1.62 16.85
N VAL A 368 24.13 -1.46 15.57
CA VAL A 368 23.85 -2.56 14.65
C VAL A 368 25.11 -2.86 13.84
N GLU A 369 25.51 -4.12 13.79
CA GLU A 369 26.58 -4.54 12.90
C GLU A 369 26.09 -4.50 11.45
N ALA A 370 26.89 -3.93 10.55
CA ALA A 370 26.55 -3.89 9.14
C ALA A 370 26.30 -5.32 8.60
N PRO A 371 25.20 -5.55 7.85
CA PRO A 371 24.90 -6.86 7.33
C PRO A 371 26.01 -7.34 6.40
N THR A 372 26.48 -8.56 6.61
CA THR A 372 27.44 -9.20 5.69
C THR A 372 26.66 -9.69 4.47
N LEU A 373 26.94 -9.10 3.30
CA LEU A 373 26.36 -9.51 2.04
C LEU A 373 26.74 -10.95 1.72
N GLY A 374 25.79 -11.86 1.81
CA GLY A 374 25.90 -13.24 1.37
C GLY A 374 25.01 -13.54 0.16
N PRO A 375 25.06 -14.76 -0.42
CA PRO A 375 24.14 -15.13 -1.47
C PRO A 375 22.70 -15.00 -0.95
N ALA A 376 21.84 -14.39 -1.76
CA ALA A 376 20.45 -14.10 -1.42
C ALA A 376 19.74 -15.36 -0.89
N ALA A 377 19.66 -15.45 0.43
CA ALA A 377 18.83 -16.43 1.10
C ALA A 377 17.40 -15.88 1.17
N THR A 378 16.46 -16.74 1.13
CA THR A 378 15.00 -16.62 1.29
C THR A 378 14.44 -15.19 1.32
N ARG A 379 13.44 -14.91 0.49
CA ARG A 379 12.73 -13.64 0.49
C ARG A 379 11.79 -13.57 1.70
N ALA A 380 11.89 -12.52 2.48
CA ALA A 380 10.87 -12.16 3.45
C ALA A 380 9.56 -11.88 2.69
N LYS A 381 8.44 -12.38 3.17
CA LYS A 381 7.12 -12.12 2.58
C LYS A 381 6.16 -11.69 3.68
N CYS A 382 5.35 -10.70 3.38
CA CYS A 382 4.17 -10.39 4.17
C CYS A 382 3.06 -11.41 3.85
N LEU A 383 2.27 -11.80 4.85
CA LEU A 383 1.22 -12.80 4.68
C LEU A 383 0.12 -12.37 3.70
N ASN A 384 -0.20 -11.08 3.68
CA ASN A 384 -1.13 -10.53 2.69
C ASN A 384 -0.65 -10.71 1.25
N CYS A 385 0.68 -10.66 1.00
CA CYS A 385 1.28 -10.97 -0.30
C CYS A 385 1.11 -12.44 -0.68
N VAL A 386 1.40 -13.35 0.24
CA VAL A 386 1.37 -14.80 -0.01
C VAL A 386 -0.05 -15.25 -0.35
N GLN A 387 -1.06 -14.69 0.27
CA GLN A 387 -2.44 -15.03 -0.02
C GLN A 387 -2.95 -14.47 -1.33
N ARG A 388 -2.56 -13.24 -1.70
CA ARG A 388 -2.83 -12.71 -3.04
C ARG A 388 -2.23 -13.64 -4.09
N GLU A 389 -0.97 -14.08 -3.94
CA GLU A 389 -0.34 -15.09 -4.81
C GLU A 389 -1.08 -16.44 -4.79
N ALA A 390 -1.53 -16.92 -3.63
CA ALA A 390 -2.27 -18.19 -3.51
C ALA A 390 -3.66 -18.12 -4.14
N LEU A 391 -4.36 -16.99 -4.03
CA LEU A 391 -5.62 -16.73 -4.72
C LEU A 391 -5.40 -16.66 -6.24
N VAL A 392 -4.40 -15.93 -6.71
CA VAL A 392 -3.99 -15.88 -8.12
C VAL A 392 -3.74 -17.29 -8.65
N ASN A 393 -2.92 -18.08 -7.97
CA ASN A 393 -2.60 -19.46 -8.36
C ASN A 393 -3.79 -20.43 -8.27
N SER A 394 -4.77 -20.18 -7.42
CA SER A 394 -6.00 -21.00 -7.31
C SER A 394 -7.00 -20.76 -8.44
N PHE A 395 -6.98 -19.57 -9.03
CA PHE A 395 -7.81 -19.21 -10.18
C PHE A 395 -7.19 -19.70 -11.49
N ASP A 396 -5.88 -19.61 -11.66
CA ASP A 396 -5.15 -20.10 -12.84
C ASP A 396 -5.35 -21.63 -13.03
N LYS A 397 -5.35 -22.40 -11.94
CA LYS A 397 -5.61 -23.86 -11.98
C LYS A 397 -7.03 -24.26 -12.32
N ARG A 398 -8.01 -23.35 -12.23
CA ARG A 398 -9.41 -23.61 -12.61
C ARG A 398 -9.70 -23.20 -14.06
N GLY A 399 -8.87 -22.37 -14.68
CA GLY A 399 -9.00 -21.95 -16.07
C GLY A 399 -8.55 -22.97 -17.10
N ASP A 400 -7.66 -23.92 -16.73
CA ASP A 400 -7.11 -24.93 -17.65
C ASP A 400 -7.95 -26.22 -17.74
N GLY A 401 -9.13 -26.23 -17.16
CA GLY A 401 -10.00 -27.43 -17.03
C GLY A 401 -11.33 -27.39 -17.79
N GLN A 402 -11.50 -26.54 -18.82
CA GLN A 402 -12.65 -26.62 -19.74
C GLN A 402 -12.22 -26.50 -21.20
#